data_41365b0037a8193bf89386d20d571d1d
#
_entry.id   41365b0037a8193bf89386d20d571d1d
#
_cell.length_a   1.000
_cell.length_b   1.000
_cell.length_c   1.000
_cell.angle_alpha   90.00
_cell.angle_beta   90.00
_cell.angle_gamma   90.00
#
_symmetry.space_group_name_H-M   'P 1'
#
loop_
_entity.id
_entity.type
_entity.pdbx_description
1 polymer ?
#
loop_
_entity_poly.entity_id
_entity_poly.type
_entity_poly.pdbx_seq_one_letter_code
_entity_poly.pdbx_strand_id
1 'polypeptide(L)'
;MTTMIRNVTPHDLTQLTELMYEYIVDFYKNPAPSEEKLHSMVHLLMDQQEGIQFIAEDQGKCVGFATLFFTLSTMKADRIAVMNDLYVQEAYRNSELEEKLYHSCVTYAREHGFANMTWITASDNTRAQSFFHAMNARQGREWVHFSMN
;
A
#
# COMPACT_ATOMS: atom_id res chain seq x y z
N MET A 1 -24.44 3.84 2.72
CA MET A 1 -23.17 3.94 2.87
C MET A 1 -22.38 3.11 2.06
N THR A 2 -21.33 3.53 1.74
CA THR A 2 -20.92 3.08 0.49
C THR A 2 -19.42 3.05 0.38
N THR A 3 -18.72 3.23 1.50
CA THR A 3 -17.28 3.03 1.56
C THR A 3 -16.95 1.61 2.01
N MET A 4 -15.93 1.00 1.42
CA MET A 4 -15.47 -0.31 1.86
C MET A 4 -14.03 -0.55 1.46
N ILE A 5 -13.37 -1.45 2.19
CA ILE A 5 -12.06 -1.97 1.85
C ILE A 5 -12.26 -3.41 1.41
N ARG A 6 -11.67 -3.80 0.30
CA ARG A 6 -11.80 -5.17 -0.20
C ARG A 6 -10.61 -5.58 -1.05
N ASN A 7 -10.54 -6.86 -1.35
CA ASN A 7 -9.50 -7.40 -2.22
C ASN A 7 -9.73 -6.96 -3.66
N VAL A 8 -8.67 -6.97 -4.43
CA VAL A 8 -8.71 -6.67 -5.87
C VAL A 8 -9.31 -7.83 -6.63
N THR A 9 -10.17 -7.52 -7.60
CA THR A 9 -10.72 -8.51 -8.53
C THR A 9 -10.32 -8.10 -9.96
N PRO A 10 -10.46 -9.02 -10.95
CA PRO A 10 -10.15 -8.65 -12.34
C PRO A 10 -10.94 -7.46 -12.87
N HIS A 11 -12.13 -7.20 -12.31
CA HIS A 11 -12.95 -6.05 -12.72
C HIS A 11 -12.37 -4.71 -12.29
N ASP A 12 -11.42 -4.72 -11.39
CA ASP A 12 -10.82 -3.49 -10.86
C ASP A 12 -9.62 -3.02 -11.67
N LEU A 13 -9.15 -3.82 -12.61
CA LEU A 13 -7.86 -3.58 -13.25
C LEU A 13 -7.73 -2.18 -13.83
N THR A 14 -8.74 -1.70 -14.56
CA THR A 14 -8.69 -0.38 -15.18
C THR A 14 -8.63 0.74 -14.16
N GLN A 15 -9.55 0.74 -13.18
CA GLN A 15 -9.58 1.80 -12.17
C GLN A 15 -8.35 1.77 -11.28
N LEU A 16 -7.91 0.57 -10.87
CA LEU A 16 -6.72 0.44 -10.03
C LEU A 16 -5.48 0.93 -10.78
N THR A 17 -5.33 0.57 -12.05
CA THR A 17 -4.19 1.00 -12.85
C THR A 17 -4.16 2.52 -13.00
N GLU A 18 -5.30 3.15 -13.23
CA GLU A 18 -5.40 4.61 -13.30
C GLU A 18 -4.97 5.25 -11.98
N LEU A 19 -5.39 4.68 -10.86
CA LEU A 19 -5.03 5.19 -9.55
C LEU A 19 -3.54 4.98 -9.27
N MET A 20 -2.97 3.87 -9.70
CA MET A 20 -1.54 3.63 -9.56
C MET A 20 -0.72 4.64 -10.38
N TYR A 21 -1.18 4.99 -11.59
CA TYR A 21 -0.52 6.05 -12.36
C TYR A 21 -0.61 7.39 -11.66
N GLU A 22 -1.74 7.73 -11.07
CA GLU A 22 -1.89 8.95 -10.27
C GLU A 22 -0.85 8.99 -9.15
N TYR A 23 -0.68 7.88 -8.46
CA TYR A 23 0.27 7.72 -7.37
C TYR A 23 1.72 7.85 -7.84
N ILE A 24 2.06 7.14 -8.92
CA ILE A 24 3.44 7.10 -9.42
C ILE A 24 3.84 8.42 -10.08
N VAL A 25 2.99 8.93 -10.95
CA VAL A 25 3.32 10.06 -11.82
C VAL A 25 2.93 11.39 -11.20
N ASP A 26 1.68 11.51 -10.76
CA ASP A 26 1.19 12.80 -10.25
C ASP A 26 1.66 13.08 -8.84
N PHE A 27 1.66 12.08 -7.97
CA PHE A 27 2.04 12.26 -6.58
C PHE A 27 3.55 12.19 -6.39
N TYR A 28 4.19 11.14 -6.87
CA TYR A 28 5.62 10.93 -6.68
C TYR A 28 6.50 11.50 -7.78
N LYS A 29 5.92 11.99 -8.87
CA LYS A 29 6.66 12.60 -9.99
C LYS A 29 7.67 11.66 -10.62
N ASN A 30 7.36 10.37 -10.67
CA ASN A 30 8.20 9.37 -11.29
C ASN A 30 7.73 9.07 -12.72
N PRO A 31 8.64 8.55 -13.57
CA PRO A 31 8.23 8.12 -14.93
C PRO A 31 7.16 7.03 -14.86
N ALA A 32 6.24 7.06 -15.80
CA ALA A 32 5.17 6.07 -15.87
C ALA A 32 5.74 4.72 -16.35
N PRO A 33 5.54 3.63 -15.59
CA PRO A 33 5.84 2.30 -16.11
C PRO A 33 4.84 1.93 -17.20
N SER A 34 5.15 0.89 -17.99
CA SER A 34 4.23 0.46 -19.03
C SER A 34 2.94 -0.11 -18.41
N GLU A 35 1.84 0.07 -19.12
CA GLU A 35 0.55 -0.47 -18.68
C GLU A 35 0.64 -1.99 -18.54
N GLU A 36 1.33 -2.67 -19.47
CA GLU A 36 1.50 -4.11 -19.41
C GLU A 36 2.20 -4.56 -18.13
N LYS A 37 3.25 -3.85 -17.71
CA LYS A 37 3.96 -4.19 -16.47
C LYS A 37 3.10 -3.98 -15.24
N LEU A 38 2.33 -2.90 -15.20
CA LEU A 38 1.41 -2.67 -14.08
C LEU A 38 0.33 -3.73 -14.02
N HIS A 39 -0.26 -4.07 -15.17
CA HIS A 39 -1.28 -5.12 -15.24
C HIS A 39 -0.73 -6.46 -14.77
N SER A 40 0.48 -6.80 -15.20
CA SER A 40 1.12 -8.06 -14.79
C SER A 40 1.34 -8.09 -13.28
N MET A 41 1.76 -6.98 -12.68
CA MET A 41 1.96 -6.92 -11.25
C MET A 41 0.64 -7.07 -10.48
N VAL A 42 -0.42 -6.41 -10.94
CA VAL A 42 -1.74 -6.54 -10.31
C VAL A 42 -2.21 -8.00 -10.37
N HIS A 43 -2.07 -8.65 -11.53
CA HIS A 43 -2.44 -10.05 -11.67
C HIS A 43 -1.60 -10.96 -10.78
N LEU A 44 -0.30 -10.71 -10.68
CA LEU A 44 0.59 -11.49 -9.83
C LEU A 44 0.13 -11.44 -8.38
N LEU A 45 -0.32 -10.28 -7.91
CA LEU A 45 -0.71 -10.11 -6.52
C LEU A 45 -2.10 -10.67 -6.20
N MET A 46 -2.91 -10.96 -7.21
CA MET A 46 -4.25 -11.52 -7.01
C MET A 46 -4.24 -12.90 -6.38
N ASP A 47 -3.20 -13.70 -6.63
CA ASP A 47 -3.12 -15.05 -6.05
C ASP A 47 -2.57 -15.07 -4.62
N GLN A 48 -2.15 -13.90 -4.11
CA GLN A 48 -1.74 -13.70 -2.72
C GLN A 48 -0.56 -14.57 -2.27
N GLN A 49 0.33 -14.90 -3.19
CA GLN A 49 1.54 -15.65 -2.86
C GLN A 49 2.72 -14.73 -2.54
N GLU A 50 2.95 -13.71 -3.37
CA GLU A 50 4.07 -12.79 -3.19
C GLU A 50 3.65 -11.49 -2.51
N GLY A 51 2.36 -11.26 -2.42
CA GLY A 51 1.81 -10.06 -1.81
C GLY A 51 0.31 -10.00 -2.01
N ILE A 52 -0.28 -8.90 -1.61
CA ILE A 52 -1.71 -8.67 -1.75
C ILE A 52 -1.96 -7.18 -1.92
N GLN A 53 -3.00 -6.83 -2.67
CA GLN A 53 -3.47 -5.46 -2.76
C GLN A 53 -4.89 -5.34 -2.23
N PHE A 54 -5.15 -4.23 -1.57
CA PHE A 54 -6.49 -3.86 -1.11
C PHE A 54 -6.94 -2.61 -1.83
N ILE A 55 -8.25 -2.52 -2.10
CA ILE A 55 -8.88 -1.35 -2.67
C ILE A 55 -9.74 -0.68 -1.61
N ALA A 56 -9.65 0.65 -1.55
CA ALA A 56 -10.61 1.48 -0.84
C ALA A 56 -11.56 2.04 -1.87
N GLU A 57 -12.85 1.75 -1.73
CA GLU A 57 -13.83 2.29 -2.66
C GLU A 57 -14.86 3.13 -1.95
N ASP A 58 -15.36 4.12 -2.68
CA ASP A 58 -16.46 4.97 -2.25
C ASP A 58 -17.48 5.03 -3.38
N GLN A 59 -18.69 4.57 -3.09
CA GLN A 59 -19.79 4.52 -4.06
C GLN A 59 -19.39 3.79 -5.36
N GLY A 60 -18.68 2.67 -5.19
CA GLY A 60 -18.26 1.84 -6.31
C GLY A 60 -17.05 2.36 -7.08
N LYS A 61 -16.47 3.46 -6.64
CA LYS A 61 -15.29 4.04 -7.28
C LYS A 61 -14.04 3.75 -6.45
N CYS A 62 -12.95 3.34 -7.11
CA CYS A 62 -11.68 3.12 -6.47
C CYS A 62 -11.02 4.46 -6.14
N VAL A 63 -10.85 4.76 -4.85
CA VAL A 63 -10.30 6.03 -4.39
C VAL A 63 -9.01 5.86 -3.58
N GLY A 64 -8.58 4.62 -3.35
CA GLY A 64 -7.33 4.34 -2.67
C GLY A 64 -6.93 2.90 -2.85
N PHE A 65 -5.67 2.61 -2.57
CA PHE A 65 -5.18 1.24 -2.60
C PHE A 65 -3.99 1.09 -1.65
N ALA A 66 -3.75 -0.15 -1.25
CA ALA A 66 -2.56 -0.51 -0.49
C ALA A 66 -1.96 -1.76 -1.07
N THR A 67 -0.64 -1.87 -1.01
CA THR A 67 0.09 -3.03 -1.51
C THR A 67 0.99 -3.56 -0.40
N LEU A 68 0.84 -4.85 -0.07
CA LEU A 68 1.75 -5.55 0.81
C LEU A 68 2.58 -6.53 -0.01
N PHE A 69 3.89 -6.54 0.21
CA PHE A 69 4.76 -7.59 -0.30
C PHE A 69 5.19 -8.48 0.85
N PHE A 70 5.35 -9.76 0.58
CA PHE A 70 5.79 -10.73 1.58
C PHE A 70 7.24 -11.08 1.31
N THR A 71 8.05 -11.01 2.36
CA THR A 71 9.47 -11.28 2.21
C THR A 71 10.02 -11.90 3.50
N LEU A 72 11.33 -12.07 3.56
CA LEU A 72 12.01 -12.63 4.70
C LEU A 72 12.89 -11.57 5.33
N SER A 73 12.99 -11.60 6.65
CA SER A 73 13.89 -10.74 7.39
C SER A 73 14.94 -11.61 8.07
N THR A 74 16.21 -11.37 7.75
CA THR A 74 17.30 -12.08 8.42
C THR A 74 17.32 -11.76 9.91
N MET A 75 17.08 -10.50 10.27
CA MET A 75 17.10 -10.08 11.67
C MET A 75 16.00 -10.71 12.49
N LYS A 76 14.83 -10.95 11.87
CA LYS A 76 13.72 -11.62 12.55
C LYS A 76 13.78 -13.14 12.39
N ALA A 77 14.58 -13.62 11.42
CA ALA A 77 14.63 -15.02 11.03
C ALA A 77 13.23 -15.56 10.70
N ASP A 78 12.44 -14.74 10.01
CA ASP A 78 11.02 -15.03 9.78
C ASP A 78 10.52 -14.22 8.59
N ARG A 79 9.29 -14.52 8.17
CA ARG A 79 8.59 -13.76 7.14
C ARG A 79 8.07 -12.46 7.71
N ILE A 80 8.16 -11.41 6.91
CA ILE A 80 7.58 -10.10 7.24
C ILE A 80 6.75 -9.60 6.07
N ALA A 81 5.84 -8.67 6.35
CA ALA A 81 5.10 -7.95 5.33
C ALA A 81 5.70 -6.56 5.18
N VAL A 82 5.84 -6.11 3.94
CA VAL A 82 6.26 -4.73 3.64
C VAL A 82 5.07 -4.02 3.01
N MET A 83 4.61 -2.96 3.64
CA MET A 83 3.56 -2.13 3.06
C MET A 83 4.23 -1.19 2.06
N ASN A 84 4.25 -1.61 0.80
CA ASN A 84 4.96 -0.87 -0.24
C ASN A 84 4.22 0.39 -0.64
N ASP A 85 2.89 0.35 -0.63
CA ASP A 85 2.06 1.49 -0.98
C ASP A 85 0.89 1.60 -0.03
N LEU A 86 0.57 2.83 0.35
CA LEU A 86 -0.67 3.18 1.02
C LEU A 86 -1.07 4.54 0.48
N TYR A 87 -2.05 4.56 -0.40
CA TYR A 87 -2.41 5.78 -1.10
C TYR A 87 -3.93 5.96 -1.13
N VAL A 88 -4.39 7.14 -0.79
CA VAL A 88 -5.77 7.56 -1.03
C VAL A 88 -5.75 8.91 -1.71
N GLN A 89 -6.78 9.19 -2.51
CA GLN A 89 -6.92 10.50 -3.13
C GLN A 89 -7.06 11.57 -2.05
N GLU A 90 -6.70 12.79 -2.40
CA GLU A 90 -6.57 13.88 -1.43
C GLU A 90 -7.79 14.06 -0.53
N ALA A 91 -8.99 13.95 -1.09
CA ALA A 91 -10.23 14.14 -0.34
C ALA A 91 -10.43 13.11 0.79
N TYR A 92 -9.71 12.01 0.74
CA TYR A 92 -9.87 10.91 1.71
C TYR A 92 -8.70 10.83 2.70
N ARG A 93 -7.73 11.74 2.62
CA ARG A 93 -6.58 11.73 3.54
C ARG A 93 -7.02 12.14 4.93
N ASN A 94 -6.46 11.47 5.94
CA ASN A 94 -6.81 11.65 7.35
C ASN A 94 -8.28 11.32 7.63
N SER A 95 -8.90 10.50 6.78
CA SER A 95 -10.27 10.08 6.94
C SER A 95 -10.34 8.68 7.53
N GLU A 96 -11.53 8.30 7.94
CA GLU A 96 -11.80 6.95 8.42
C GLU A 96 -11.49 5.91 7.34
N LEU A 97 -11.67 6.24 6.06
CA LEU A 97 -11.38 5.32 4.97
C LEU A 97 -9.89 5.02 4.87
N GLU A 98 -9.04 6.02 5.02
CA GLU A 98 -7.59 5.81 5.05
C GLU A 98 -7.19 4.95 6.24
N GLU A 99 -7.78 5.19 7.41
CA GLU A 99 -7.53 4.39 8.60
C GLU A 99 -7.94 2.93 8.38
N LYS A 100 -9.08 2.70 7.78
CA LYS A 100 -9.55 1.33 7.50
C LYS A 100 -8.65 0.62 6.51
N LEU A 101 -8.15 1.33 5.51
CA LEU A 101 -7.21 0.75 4.55
C LEU A 101 -5.92 0.32 5.25
N TYR A 102 -5.36 1.19 6.09
CA TYR A 102 -4.19 0.87 6.90
C TYR A 102 -4.45 -0.35 7.79
N HIS A 103 -5.57 -0.35 8.51
CA HIS A 103 -5.90 -1.45 9.42
C HIS A 103 -6.13 -2.78 8.70
N SER A 104 -6.62 -2.74 7.46
CA SER A 104 -6.74 -3.96 6.65
C SER A 104 -5.37 -4.60 6.43
N CYS A 105 -4.35 -3.78 6.20
CA CYS A 105 -2.98 -4.27 6.05
C CYS A 105 -2.46 -4.87 7.35
N VAL A 106 -2.63 -4.17 8.47
CA VAL A 106 -2.19 -4.64 9.78
C VAL A 106 -2.88 -5.96 10.15
N THR A 107 -4.18 -6.02 9.96
CA THR A 107 -4.98 -7.21 10.27
C THR A 107 -4.51 -8.40 9.43
N TYR A 108 -4.30 -8.18 8.14
CA TYR A 108 -3.82 -9.24 7.26
C TYR A 108 -2.47 -9.80 7.74
N ALA A 109 -1.53 -8.90 8.05
CA ALA A 109 -0.21 -9.31 8.50
C ALA A 109 -0.29 -10.13 9.80
N ARG A 110 -1.14 -9.71 10.73
CA ARG A 110 -1.31 -10.43 12.00
C ARG A 110 -1.97 -11.80 11.79
N GLU A 111 -3.03 -11.85 11.00
CA GLU A 111 -3.78 -13.08 10.78
C GLU A 111 -2.99 -14.14 10.02
N HIS A 112 -2.03 -13.71 9.20
CA HIS A 112 -1.21 -14.63 8.41
C HIS A 112 0.15 -14.92 9.04
N GLY A 113 0.35 -14.50 10.28
CA GLY A 113 1.51 -14.89 11.09
C GLY A 113 2.83 -14.23 10.70
N PHE A 114 2.79 -13.07 10.05
CA PHE A 114 4.02 -12.33 9.76
C PHE A 114 4.60 -11.76 11.06
N ALA A 115 5.93 -11.80 11.17
CA ALA A 115 6.61 -11.33 12.38
C ALA A 115 6.39 -9.84 12.63
N ASN A 116 6.33 -9.04 11.56
CA ASN A 116 5.93 -7.63 11.65
C ASN A 116 5.56 -7.11 10.26
N MET A 117 5.13 -5.87 10.22
CA MET A 117 4.90 -5.13 8.97
C MET A 117 5.75 -3.87 9.04
N THR A 118 6.51 -3.60 7.97
CA THR A 118 7.35 -2.41 7.88
C THR A 118 7.01 -1.61 6.64
N TRP A 119 7.38 -0.34 6.64
CA TRP A 119 7.24 0.53 5.48
C TRP A 119 8.11 1.75 5.65
N ILE A 120 8.31 2.47 4.55
CA ILE A 120 9.05 3.74 4.55
C ILE A 120 8.13 4.85 4.06
N THR A 121 8.44 6.06 4.46
CA THR A 121 7.71 7.27 4.07
C THR A 121 8.74 8.33 3.74
N ALA A 122 8.49 9.11 2.70
CA ALA A 122 9.40 10.20 2.33
C ALA A 122 9.57 11.17 3.50
N SER A 123 10.80 11.61 3.72
CA SER A 123 11.13 12.45 4.87
C SER A 123 10.40 13.79 4.87
N ASP A 124 9.95 14.26 3.71
CA ASP A 124 9.18 15.50 3.59
C ASP A 124 7.66 15.28 3.59
N ASN A 125 7.21 14.03 3.63
CA ASN A 125 5.77 13.73 3.70
C ASN A 125 5.30 13.73 5.15
N THR A 126 5.22 14.95 5.73
CA THR A 126 4.89 15.10 7.15
C THR A 126 3.45 14.71 7.44
N ARG A 127 2.55 14.88 6.47
CA ARG A 127 1.15 14.46 6.64
C ARG A 127 1.07 12.95 6.89
N ALA A 128 1.74 12.15 6.04
CA ALA A 128 1.71 10.69 6.20
C ALA A 128 2.38 10.28 7.50
N GLN A 129 3.49 10.91 7.87
CA GLN A 129 4.17 10.61 9.13
C GLN A 129 3.25 10.85 10.32
N SER A 130 2.51 11.98 10.31
CA SER A 130 1.55 12.28 11.37
C SER A 130 0.43 11.24 11.42
N PHE A 131 -0.04 10.80 10.26
CA PHE A 131 -1.05 9.74 10.19
C PHE A 131 -0.54 8.45 10.85
N PHE A 132 0.69 8.04 10.52
CA PHE A 132 1.24 6.80 11.10
C PHE A 132 1.45 6.92 12.60
N HIS A 133 1.89 8.07 13.11
CA HIS A 133 1.99 8.28 14.55
C HIS A 133 0.62 8.19 15.22
N ALA A 134 -0.41 8.76 14.58
CA ALA A 134 -1.78 8.67 15.11
C ALA A 134 -2.30 7.23 15.13
N MET A 135 -1.80 6.37 14.23
CA MET A 135 -2.14 4.94 14.19
C MET A 135 -1.29 4.12 15.16
N ASN A 136 -0.47 4.76 15.97
CA ASN A 136 0.42 4.12 16.95
C ASN A 136 1.54 3.28 16.31
N ALA A 137 1.91 3.57 15.09
CA ALA A 137 3.06 2.95 14.46
C ALA A 137 4.34 3.55 15.08
N ARG A 138 5.38 2.72 15.21
CA ARG A 138 6.65 3.17 15.78
C ARG A 138 7.62 3.54 14.66
N GLN A 139 8.24 4.71 14.79
CA GLN A 139 9.32 5.09 13.90
C GLN A 139 10.58 4.32 14.30
N GLY A 140 11.19 3.65 13.34
CA GLY A 140 12.41 2.88 13.58
C GLY A 140 13.65 3.76 13.53
N ARG A 141 14.82 3.10 13.55
CA ARG A 141 16.08 3.82 13.41
C ARG A 141 16.22 4.35 11.97
N GLU A 142 17.04 5.37 11.81
CA GLU A 142 17.27 5.94 10.50
C GLU A 142 18.08 4.99 9.62
N TRP A 143 17.71 4.89 8.35
CA TRP A 143 18.40 4.12 7.34
C TRP A 143 18.76 5.04 6.19
N VAL A 144 19.94 4.84 5.61
CA VAL A 144 20.32 5.55 4.40
C VAL A 144 20.02 4.64 3.23
N HIS A 145 19.19 5.11 2.32
CA HIS A 145 18.76 4.33 1.16
C HIS A 145 19.77 4.47 0.02
N PHE A 146 20.23 3.34 -0.51
CA PHE A 146 21.13 3.29 -1.66
C PHE A 146 20.44 2.57 -2.81
N SER A 147 20.75 2.99 -4.03
CA SER A 147 20.24 2.30 -5.21
C SER A 147 21.32 2.32 -6.31
N MET A 148 21.14 1.47 -7.30
CA MET A 148 21.94 1.50 -8.50
C MET A 148 21.04 1.27 -9.70
N ASN A 149 21.45 1.80 -10.86
CA ASN A 149 20.65 1.66 -12.08
C ASN A 149 21.24 0.59 -12.98
#